data_951b7cbd97f2da0c6b55751b2ab53725
#
_entry.id   951b7cbd97f2da0c6b55751b2ab53725
#
_cell.length_a   1.000
_cell.length_b   1.000
_cell.length_c   1.000
_cell.angle_alpha   90.00
_cell.angle_beta   90.00
_cell.angle_gamma   90.00
#
_symmetry.space_group_name_H-M   'P 1'
#
loop_
_entity.id
_entity.type
_entity.pdbx_description
1 polymer ?
#
loop_
_entity_poly.entity_id
_entity_poly.type
_entity_poly.pdbx_seq_one_letter_code
_entity_poly.pdbx_strand_id
1 'polypeptide(L)'
;MTKKTICVDFDGVLHEYNGYEEGNLGEPLSGSHDFIKELRKKYKVVILTSRPKEQVSYWLRDNCFPSMKVTNRKVPAVAYIDDRAIRFNGSYEQTIYEAVNLKPYWMGRHYRVYDVETGETKALFAKMYDAEIFTQDFEQNRVCIEILEGVLE
;
A
#
# COMPACT_ATOMS: atom_id res chain seq x y z
N MET A 1 1.73 20.81 23.26
CA MET A 1 0.47 20.52 22.54
C MET A 1 0.42 19.03 22.19
N THR A 2 -0.71 18.38 22.42
CA THR A 2 -0.91 16.97 22.02
C THR A 2 -1.05 16.88 20.49
N LYS A 3 -0.31 15.96 19.86
CA LYS A 3 -0.43 15.74 18.41
C LYS A 3 -1.84 15.29 18.05
N LYS A 4 -2.41 15.85 17.00
CA LYS A 4 -3.67 15.38 16.42
C LYS A 4 -3.50 13.98 15.85
N THR A 5 -4.57 13.18 15.88
CA THR A 5 -4.56 11.82 15.37
C THR A 5 -4.79 11.79 13.86
N ILE A 6 -4.04 10.95 13.16
CA ILE A 6 -4.30 10.53 11.78
C ILE A 6 -4.43 9.01 11.75
N CYS A 7 -5.42 8.49 11.03
CA CYS A 7 -5.59 7.07 10.81
C CYS A 7 -5.00 6.67 9.45
N VAL A 8 -4.31 5.55 9.43
CA VAL A 8 -3.72 4.97 8.21
C VAL A 8 -4.22 3.54 8.10
N ASP A 9 -4.76 3.19 6.94
CA ASP A 9 -5.12 1.80 6.63
C ASP A 9 -3.87 0.95 6.48
N PHE A 10 -4.05 -0.36 6.52
CA PHE A 10 -2.97 -1.33 6.49
C PHE A 10 -2.83 -1.98 5.11
N ASP A 11 -3.90 -2.61 4.63
CA ASP A 11 -3.93 -3.34 3.35
C ASP A 11 -3.81 -2.37 2.16
N GLY A 12 -2.79 -2.54 1.34
CA GLY A 12 -2.54 -1.67 0.17
C GLY A 12 -2.03 -0.26 0.51
N VAL A 13 -1.80 0.06 1.78
CA VAL A 13 -1.23 1.36 2.21
C VAL A 13 0.14 1.19 2.86
N LEU A 14 0.33 0.17 3.68
CA LEU A 14 1.62 -0.12 4.33
C LEU A 14 2.31 -1.37 3.80
N HIS A 15 1.55 -2.35 3.32
CA HIS A 15 2.08 -3.56 2.71
C HIS A 15 1.46 -3.82 1.34
N GLU A 16 2.14 -4.60 0.53
CA GLU A 16 1.65 -5.04 -0.77
C GLU A 16 0.39 -5.88 -0.63
N TYR A 17 -0.64 -5.54 -1.41
CA TYR A 17 -1.95 -6.14 -1.33
C TYR A 17 -2.56 -6.33 -2.72
N ASN A 18 -2.97 -7.55 -3.03
CA ASN A 18 -3.63 -7.94 -4.29
C ASN A 18 -4.97 -8.65 -4.05
N GLY A 19 -5.61 -8.38 -2.92
CA GLY A 19 -6.80 -9.06 -2.45
C GLY A 19 -6.56 -9.79 -1.13
N TYR A 20 -7.65 -10.14 -0.44
CA TYR A 20 -7.55 -10.80 0.85
C TYR A 20 -7.16 -12.26 0.67
N GLU A 21 -6.04 -12.65 1.27
CA GLU A 21 -5.63 -14.03 1.47
C GLU A 21 -5.48 -14.27 2.96
N GLU A 22 -6.14 -15.32 3.48
CA GLU A 22 -6.08 -15.65 4.91
C GLU A 22 -4.64 -15.99 5.32
N GLY A 23 -4.17 -15.33 6.39
CA GLY A 23 -2.84 -15.56 6.95
C GLY A 23 -1.68 -15.00 6.13
N ASN A 24 -1.90 -14.53 4.90
CA ASN A 24 -0.85 -13.97 4.06
C ASN A 24 -0.83 -12.44 4.15
N LEU A 25 0.30 -11.90 4.63
CA LEU A 25 0.62 -10.48 4.63
C LEU A 25 1.80 -10.27 3.69
N GLY A 26 1.62 -9.32 2.74
CA GLY A 26 2.67 -8.94 1.81
C GLY A 26 3.84 -8.21 2.49
N GLU A 27 4.87 -7.95 1.72
CA GLU A 27 6.02 -7.16 2.15
C GLU A 27 5.66 -5.67 2.33
N PRO A 28 6.43 -4.90 3.11
CA PRO A 28 6.24 -3.47 3.19
C PRO A 28 6.28 -2.80 1.82
N LEU A 29 5.32 -1.93 1.54
CA LEU A 29 5.38 -1.10 0.34
C LEU A 29 6.61 -0.20 0.37
N SER A 30 7.27 -0.06 -0.77
CA SER A 30 8.39 0.86 -0.92
C SER A 30 8.02 2.26 -0.45
N GLY A 31 8.83 2.86 0.43
CA GLY A 31 8.58 4.17 1.02
C GLY A 31 7.61 4.19 2.21
N SER A 32 6.96 3.08 2.58
CA SER A 32 6.01 3.05 3.69
C SER A 32 6.63 3.39 5.04
N HIS A 33 7.89 3.02 5.28
CA HIS A 33 8.62 3.38 6.50
C HIS A 33 8.86 4.89 6.60
N ASP A 34 9.34 5.51 5.52
CA ASP A 34 9.57 6.95 5.48
C ASP A 34 8.25 7.72 5.59
N PHE A 35 7.21 7.24 4.94
CA PHE A 35 5.86 7.79 5.07
C PHE A 35 5.38 7.83 6.53
N ILE A 36 5.46 6.72 7.25
CA ILE A 36 5.09 6.66 8.67
C ILE A 36 5.99 7.56 9.52
N LYS A 37 7.29 7.57 9.25
CA LYS A 37 8.26 8.43 9.94
C LYS A 37 7.90 9.91 9.78
N GLU A 38 7.59 10.36 8.57
CA GLU A 38 7.20 11.75 8.30
C GLU A 38 5.87 12.12 8.96
N LEU A 39 4.85 11.26 8.87
CA LEU A 39 3.57 11.49 9.54
C LEU A 39 3.74 11.64 11.06
N ARG A 40 4.57 10.80 11.68
CA ARG A 40 4.79 10.83 13.13
C ARG A 40 5.51 12.09 13.63
N LYS A 41 6.16 12.85 12.76
CA LYS A 41 6.70 14.16 13.14
C LYS A 41 5.58 15.12 13.57
N LYS A 42 4.44 15.08 12.91
CA LYS A 42 3.33 16.02 13.09
C LYS A 42 2.10 15.43 13.79
N TYR A 43 1.86 14.13 13.64
CA TYR A 43 0.65 13.46 14.07
C TYR A 43 0.92 12.27 15.01
N LYS A 44 -0.11 11.92 15.77
CA LYS A 44 -0.23 10.61 16.40
C LYS A 44 -0.81 9.67 15.35
N VAL A 45 -0.02 8.73 14.85
CA VAL A 45 -0.46 7.74 13.86
C VAL A 45 -1.14 6.57 14.55
N VAL A 46 -2.30 6.18 14.03
CA VAL A 46 -3.08 5.00 14.45
C VAL A 46 -3.33 4.16 13.19
N ILE A 47 -3.04 2.87 13.25
CA ILE A 47 -3.35 1.93 12.18
C ILE A 47 -4.80 1.47 12.34
N LEU A 48 -5.62 1.73 11.32
CA LEU A 48 -7.02 1.32 11.25
C LEU A 48 -7.15 0.20 10.21
N THR A 49 -7.54 -0.99 10.65
CA THR A 49 -7.60 -2.17 9.77
C THR A 49 -8.80 -3.06 10.13
N SER A 50 -9.33 -3.78 9.16
CA SER A 50 -10.32 -4.85 9.38
C SER A 50 -9.70 -6.18 9.81
N ARG A 51 -8.38 -6.33 9.69
CA ARG A 51 -7.66 -7.54 10.11
C ARG A 51 -7.58 -7.68 11.63
N PRO A 52 -7.30 -8.90 12.15
CA PRO A 52 -6.98 -9.10 13.56
C PRO A 52 -5.83 -8.20 14.01
N LYS A 53 -6.05 -7.42 15.06
CA LYS A 53 -5.09 -6.40 15.55
C LYS A 53 -3.73 -7.00 15.92
N GLU A 54 -3.74 -8.18 16.49
CA GLU A 54 -2.55 -8.92 16.90
C GLU A 54 -1.69 -9.27 15.69
N GLN A 55 -2.31 -9.76 14.61
CA GLN A 55 -1.62 -10.10 13.36
C GLN A 55 -0.91 -8.88 12.79
N VAL A 56 -1.61 -7.74 12.69
CA VAL A 56 -1.03 -6.49 12.17
C VAL A 56 0.05 -5.94 13.10
N SER A 57 -0.14 -6.04 14.41
CA SER A 57 0.86 -5.59 15.38
C SER A 57 2.15 -6.40 15.30
N TYR A 58 2.06 -7.72 15.10
CA TYR A 58 3.23 -8.58 14.89
C TYR A 58 3.93 -8.24 13.58
N TRP A 59 3.17 -8.12 12.49
CA TRP A 59 3.74 -7.75 11.19
C TRP A 59 4.49 -6.40 11.24
N LEU A 60 3.90 -5.36 11.86
CA LEU A 60 4.55 -4.06 12.06
C LEU A 60 5.87 -4.17 12.80
N ARG A 61 5.91 -4.96 13.89
CA ARG A 61 7.11 -5.21 14.67
C ARG A 61 8.18 -5.95 13.86
N ASP A 62 7.77 -7.04 13.18
CA ASP A 62 8.68 -7.92 12.45
C ASP A 62 9.26 -7.23 11.21
N ASN A 63 8.54 -6.23 10.67
CA ASN A 63 9.00 -5.37 9.59
C ASN A 63 9.59 -4.02 10.07
N CYS A 64 10.02 -3.93 11.31
CA CYS A 64 10.75 -2.78 11.86
C CYS A 64 9.98 -1.43 11.83
N PHE A 65 8.65 -1.47 11.79
CA PHE A 65 7.86 -0.24 11.99
C PHE A 65 7.90 0.20 13.45
N PRO A 66 7.80 1.52 13.72
CA PRO A 66 7.69 2.00 15.08
C PRO A 66 6.41 1.50 15.74
N SER A 67 6.45 1.31 17.07
CA SER A 67 5.25 0.93 17.81
C SER A 67 4.12 1.95 17.61
N MET A 68 2.96 1.46 17.17
CA MET A 68 1.74 2.24 16.90
C MET A 68 0.51 1.50 17.41
N LYS A 69 -0.52 2.26 17.76
CA LYS A 69 -1.82 1.65 18.09
C LYS A 69 -2.45 1.07 16.83
N VAL A 70 -2.86 -0.19 16.90
CA VAL A 70 -3.68 -0.86 15.89
C VAL A 70 -5.11 -0.97 16.39
N THR A 71 -6.08 -0.69 15.54
CA THR A 71 -7.51 -0.74 15.87
C THR A 71 -8.35 -1.16 14.67
N ASN A 72 -9.45 -1.84 14.94
CA ASN A 72 -10.50 -2.16 13.97
C ASN A 72 -11.76 -1.29 14.18
N ARG A 73 -11.66 -0.27 15.04
CA ARG A 73 -12.75 0.69 15.28
C ARG A 73 -12.31 2.07 14.84
N LYS A 74 -13.20 2.76 14.11
CA LYS A 74 -13.00 4.15 13.72
C LYS A 74 -12.83 5.01 14.97
N VAL A 75 -11.73 5.74 15.05
CA VAL A 75 -11.42 6.67 16.16
C VAL A 75 -11.43 8.10 15.63
N PRO A 76 -11.72 9.10 16.49
CA PRO A 76 -11.63 10.51 16.09
C PRO A 76 -10.22 10.82 15.53
N ALA A 77 -10.17 11.32 14.30
CA ALA A 77 -8.95 11.68 13.60
C ALA A 77 -9.20 12.88 12.66
N VAL A 78 -8.15 13.62 12.34
CA VAL A 78 -8.23 14.74 11.40
C VAL A 78 -8.28 14.27 9.95
N ALA A 79 -7.77 13.08 9.68
CA ALA A 79 -7.85 12.44 8.36
C ALA A 79 -7.73 10.91 8.49
N TYR A 80 -8.22 10.23 7.45
CA TYR A 80 -8.10 8.79 7.25
C TYR A 80 -7.43 8.58 5.89
N ILE A 81 -6.30 7.87 5.88
CA ILE A 81 -5.55 7.52 4.67
C ILE A 81 -5.88 6.06 4.36
N ASP A 82 -6.46 5.82 3.21
CA ASP A 82 -7.04 4.53 2.82
C ASP A 82 -7.06 4.44 1.29
N ASP A 83 -6.76 3.28 0.73
CA ASP A 83 -6.70 3.04 -0.71
C ASP A 83 -8.09 2.84 -1.35
N ARG A 84 -9.13 2.64 -0.53
CA ARG A 84 -10.51 2.40 -0.96
C ARG A 84 -11.52 3.38 -0.39
N ALA A 85 -11.06 4.54 0.05
CA ALA A 85 -11.92 5.58 0.58
C ALA A 85 -12.33 6.59 -0.48
N ILE A 86 -13.62 6.92 -0.50
CA ILE A 86 -14.18 8.00 -1.29
C ILE A 86 -14.37 9.20 -0.38
N ARG A 87 -13.86 10.35 -0.81
CA ARG A 87 -14.05 11.59 -0.09
C ARG A 87 -15.42 12.19 -0.40
N PHE A 88 -16.34 12.12 0.56
CA PHE A 88 -17.64 12.79 0.42
C PHE A 88 -17.47 14.32 0.32
N ASN A 89 -17.94 14.88 -0.79
CA ASN A 89 -17.86 16.31 -1.11
C ASN A 89 -19.19 17.07 -0.95
N GLY A 90 -20.23 16.39 -0.43
CA GLY A 90 -21.59 16.95 -0.29
C GLY A 90 -22.56 16.53 -1.38
N SER A 91 -22.09 15.87 -2.47
CA SER A 91 -22.94 15.36 -3.55
C SER A 91 -23.11 13.84 -3.44
N TYR A 92 -24.32 13.38 -3.24
CA TYR A 92 -24.64 11.94 -3.25
C TYR A 92 -24.52 11.33 -4.63
N GLU A 93 -24.92 12.02 -5.68
CA GLU A 93 -24.82 11.56 -7.06
C GLU A 93 -23.36 11.31 -7.47
N GLN A 94 -22.48 12.28 -7.19
CA GLN A 94 -21.06 12.15 -7.45
C GLN A 94 -20.45 10.99 -6.64
N THR A 95 -20.84 10.84 -5.38
CA THR A 95 -20.35 9.77 -4.51
C THR A 95 -20.77 8.40 -5.01
N ILE A 96 -22.01 8.24 -5.51
CA ILE A 96 -22.49 6.99 -6.12
C ILE A 96 -21.66 6.66 -7.37
N TYR A 97 -21.44 7.65 -8.24
CA TYR A 97 -20.62 7.47 -9.44
C TYR A 97 -19.19 7.02 -9.08
N GLU A 98 -18.54 7.65 -8.12
CA GLU A 98 -17.22 7.27 -7.65
C GLU A 98 -17.21 5.87 -7.02
N ALA A 99 -18.24 5.50 -6.25
CA ALA A 99 -18.34 4.19 -5.62
C ALA A 99 -18.47 3.05 -6.65
N VAL A 100 -19.24 3.26 -7.71
CA VAL A 100 -19.43 2.28 -8.78
C VAL A 100 -18.14 2.08 -9.60
N ASN A 101 -17.35 3.16 -9.76
CA ASN A 101 -16.13 3.17 -10.57
C ASN A 101 -14.85 3.04 -9.74
N LEU A 102 -14.95 2.84 -8.43
CA LEU A 102 -13.78 2.74 -7.55
C LEU A 102 -12.93 1.52 -7.92
N LYS A 103 -11.69 1.78 -8.28
CA LYS A 103 -10.66 0.75 -8.43
C LYS A 103 -9.48 1.14 -7.54
N PRO A 104 -9.13 0.33 -6.53
CA PRO A 104 -7.90 0.54 -5.79
C PRO A 104 -6.70 0.54 -6.72
N TYR A 105 -5.69 1.35 -6.43
CA TYR A 105 -4.54 1.52 -7.32
C TYR A 105 -3.74 0.22 -7.59
N TRP A 106 -3.84 -0.75 -6.70
CA TRP A 106 -3.17 -2.05 -6.83
C TRP A 106 -3.94 -3.04 -7.70
N MET A 107 -5.25 -2.81 -7.96
CA MET A 107 -6.08 -3.71 -8.77
C MET A 107 -5.70 -3.59 -10.24
N GLY A 108 -5.27 -4.71 -10.83
CA GLY A 108 -4.82 -4.77 -12.22
C GLY A 108 -3.44 -4.13 -12.47
N ARG A 109 -2.69 -3.80 -11.41
CA ARG A 109 -1.31 -3.37 -11.51
C ARG A 109 -0.40 -4.56 -11.73
N HIS A 110 0.54 -4.43 -12.68
CA HIS A 110 1.60 -5.38 -12.92
C HIS A 110 2.94 -4.65 -12.99
N TYR A 111 4.00 -5.35 -12.68
CA TYR A 111 5.36 -4.84 -12.69
C TYR A 111 6.14 -5.58 -13.75
N ARG A 112 6.51 -4.85 -14.81
CA ARG A 112 7.31 -5.36 -15.92
C ARG A 112 8.77 -5.12 -15.62
N VAL A 113 9.57 -6.18 -15.60
CA VAL A 113 11.02 -6.07 -15.61
C VAL A 113 11.49 -6.17 -17.06
N TYR A 114 12.23 -5.19 -17.54
CA TYR A 114 12.70 -5.15 -18.91
C TYR A 114 14.18 -4.76 -19.01
N ASP A 115 14.83 -5.23 -20.05
CA ASP A 115 16.20 -4.86 -20.39
C ASP A 115 16.24 -3.43 -20.91
N VAL A 116 17.09 -2.59 -20.33
CA VAL A 116 17.15 -1.15 -20.62
C VAL A 116 17.66 -0.86 -22.04
N GLU A 117 18.59 -1.70 -22.55
CA GLU A 117 19.18 -1.47 -23.87
C GLU A 117 18.27 -1.97 -25.00
N THR A 118 17.63 -3.12 -24.81
CA THR A 118 16.82 -3.77 -25.86
C THR A 118 15.34 -3.48 -25.77
N GLY A 119 14.85 -3.05 -24.59
CA GLY A 119 13.42 -2.92 -24.28
C GLY A 119 12.69 -4.26 -24.10
N GLU A 120 13.42 -5.39 -24.17
CA GLU A 120 12.83 -6.72 -24.06
C GLU A 120 12.29 -6.98 -22.67
N THR A 121 11.04 -7.45 -22.56
CA THR A 121 10.44 -7.88 -21.28
C THR A 121 11.12 -9.17 -20.82
N LYS A 122 11.67 -9.13 -19.61
CA LYS A 122 12.29 -10.30 -18.97
C LYS A 122 11.29 -11.05 -18.11
N ALA A 123 10.42 -10.35 -17.38
CA ALA A 123 9.39 -10.94 -16.54
C ALA A 123 8.25 -9.95 -16.24
N LEU A 124 7.11 -10.51 -15.80
CA LEU A 124 5.94 -9.77 -15.30
C LEU A 124 5.58 -10.28 -13.91
N PHE A 125 5.31 -9.37 -12.99
CA PHE A 125 4.98 -9.69 -11.61
C PHE A 125 3.71 -8.94 -11.18
N ALA A 126 2.92 -9.57 -10.28
CA ALA A 126 1.78 -8.94 -9.64
C ALA A 126 2.17 -8.11 -8.41
N LYS A 127 3.39 -8.29 -7.90
CA LYS A 127 3.91 -7.59 -6.72
C LYS A 127 5.25 -6.93 -7.03
N MET A 128 5.43 -5.71 -6.52
CA MET A 128 6.69 -4.94 -6.69
C MET A 128 7.88 -5.67 -6.07
N TYR A 129 7.69 -6.21 -4.88
CA TYR A 129 8.74 -6.95 -4.17
C TYR A 129 9.31 -8.10 -4.99
N ASP A 130 8.45 -8.91 -5.64
CA ASP A 130 8.90 -10.02 -6.48
C ASP A 130 9.70 -9.51 -7.70
N ALA A 131 9.28 -8.37 -8.28
CA ALA A 131 10.01 -7.72 -9.35
C ALA A 131 11.39 -7.21 -8.89
N GLU A 132 11.46 -6.59 -7.72
CA GLU A 132 12.71 -6.11 -7.11
C GLU A 132 13.69 -7.26 -6.83
N ILE A 133 13.21 -8.39 -6.27
CA ILE A 133 14.04 -9.59 -6.06
C ILE A 133 14.57 -10.11 -7.39
N PHE A 134 13.72 -10.21 -8.40
CA PHE A 134 14.13 -10.70 -9.72
C PHE A 134 15.24 -9.82 -10.36
N THR A 135 15.21 -8.51 -10.14
CA THR A 135 16.26 -7.62 -10.69
C THR A 135 17.63 -7.83 -10.06
N GLN A 136 17.73 -8.46 -8.87
CA GLN A 136 19.00 -8.70 -8.19
C GLN A 136 19.89 -9.72 -8.94
N ASP A 137 19.30 -10.55 -9.81
CA ASP A 137 20.01 -11.53 -10.62
C ASP A 137 20.69 -10.91 -11.87
N PHE A 138 20.53 -9.61 -12.09
CA PHE A 138 21.09 -8.90 -13.24
C PHE A 138 22.20 -7.94 -12.84
N GLU A 139 23.09 -7.63 -13.80
CA GLU A 139 24.09 -6.57 -13.62
C GLU A 139 23.42 -5.22 -13.30
N GLN A 140 24.07 -4.44 -12.49
CA GLN A 140 23.55 -3.13 -12.05
C GLN A 140 23.22 -2.25 -13.29
N ASN A 141 22.01 -1.69 -13.30
CA ASN A 141 21.44 -0.88 -14.38
C ASN A 141 21.13 -1.63 -15.70
N ARG A 142 21.22 -2.95 -15.76
CA ARG A 142 20.84 -3.72 -16.94
C ARG A 142 19.35 -3.84 -17.14
N VAL A 143 18.58 -3.92 -16.08
CA VAL A 143 17.13 -4.03 -16.10
C VAL A 143 16.48 -2.93 -15.27
N CYS A 144 15.26 -2.55 -15.66
CA CYS A 144 14.39 -1.63 -14.93
C CYS A 144 13.01 -2.23 -14.70
N ILE A 145 12.30 -1.69 -13.70
CA ILE A 145 10.92 -2.05 -13.40
C ILE A 145 10.01 -0.94 -13.92
N GLU A 146 9.01 -1.31 -14.70
CA GLU A 146 7.94 -0.45 -15.18
C GLU A 146 6.61 -0.88 -14.57
N ILE A 147 5.81 0.09 -14.13
CA ILE A 147 4.46 -0.16 -13.63
C ILE A 147 3.50 -0.15 -14.82
N LEU A 148 2.82 -1.26 -15.05
CA LEU A 148 1.75 -1.36 -16.02
C LEU A 148 0.41 -1.21 -15.30
N GLU A 149 -0.42 -0.27 -15.75
CA GLU A 149 -1.77 -0.06 -15.26
C GLU A 149 -2.77 -0.68 -16.23
N GLY A 150 -3.69 -1.48 -15.73
CA GLY A 150 -4.71 -2.16 -16.51
C GLY A 150 -4.60 -3.69 -16.48
N VAL A 151 -5.60 -4.35 -17.07
CA VAL A 151 -5.61 -5.80 -17.22
C VAL A 151 -4.67 -6.14 -18.38
N LEU A 152 -3.68 -6.99 -18.13
CA LEU A 152 -2.96 -7.65 -19.21
C LEU A 152 -3.94 -8.65 -19.86
N GLU A 153 -4.37 -8.39 -21.08
CA GLU A 153 -5.15 -9.33 -21.88
C GLU A 153 -4.34 -10.58 -22.23
#